data_ea41d2abb169b251d48cbdc9afa45ee8
#
_entry.id   ea41d2abb169b251d48cbdc9afa45ee8
#
_cell.length_a   1.000
_cell.length_b   1.000
_cell.length_c   1.000
_cell.angle_alpha   90.00
_cell.angle_beta   90.00
_cell.angle_gamma   90.00
#
_symmetry.space_group_name_H-M   'P 1'
#
loop_
_entity.id
_entity.type
_entity.pdbx_description
1 polymer ?
#
loop_
_entity_poly.entity_id
_entity_poly.type
_entity_poly.pdbx_seq_one_letter_code
_entity_poly.pdbx_strand_id
1 'polypeptide(L)'
;MQRVTMVRYTAKPERADENEALSRAVFAELREKRPPGIAYTLCRTGDDFVHVFINFNADESESVTELPSFKAFSAEGPDRWVAPPDVVRLGVNVVEAYSAERMPATA
;
A
#
# COMPACT_ATOMS: atom_id res chain seq x y z
N MET A 1 -5.12 13.51 14.62
CA MET A 1 -4.63 12.17 14.96
C MET A 1 -4.15 11.50 13.69
N GLN A 2 -3.05 10.82 13.78
CA GLN A 2 -2.48 10.09 12.65
C GLN A 2 -3.11 8.70 12.55
N ARG A 3 -2.88 8.03 11.43
CA ARG A 3 -3.49 6.72 11.20
C ARG A 3 -2.49 5.75 10.60
N VAL A 4 -2.50 4.53 11.13
CA VAL A 4 -1.80 3.39 10.53
C VAL A 4 -2.85 2.47 9.92
N THR A 5 -2.64 2.08 8.68
CA THR A 5 -3.48 1.08 8.01
C THR A 5 -2.59 -0.06 7.54
N MET A 6 -3.00 -1.27 7.89
CA MET A 6 -2.34 -2.49 7.42
C MET A 6 -3.35 -3.29 6.62
N VAL A 7 -2.96 -3.73 5.44
CA VAL A 7 -3.81 -4.53 4.56
C VAL A 7 -3.04 -5.79 4.20
N ARG A 8 -3.63 -6.94 4.47
CA ARG A 8 -3.02 -8.23 4.18
C ARG A 8 -3.98 -9.10 3.37
N TYR A 9 -3.49 -9.71 2.31
CA TYR A 9 -4.27 -10.63 1.49
C TYR A 9 -3.36 -11.59 0.73
N THR A 10 -3.97 -12.63 0.18
CA THR A 10 -3.31 -13.58 -0.70
C THR A 10 -3.87 -13.42 -2.10
N ALA A 11 -3.00 -13.22 -3.08
CA ALA A 11 -3.41 -13.17 -4.48
C ALA A 11 -3.56 -14.59 -5.02
N LYS A 12 -4.39 -14.75 -6.05
CA LYS A 12 -4.43 -16.00 -6.79
C LYS A 12 -3.06 -16.22 -7.43
N PRO A 13 -2.51 -17.44 -7.39
CA PRO A 13 -1.14 -17.67 -7.87
C PRO A 13 -0.89 -17.19 -9.30
N GLU A 14 -1.85 -17.39 -10.18
CA GLU A 14 -1.73 -16.98 -11.59
C GLU A 14 -1.86 -15.47 -11.79
N ARG A 15 -2.24 -14.74 -10.75
CA ARG A 15 -2.42 -13.29 -10.80
C ARG A 15 -1.52 -12.53 -9.83
N ALA A 16 -0.66 -13.23 -9.12
CA ALA A 16 0.18 -12.58 -8.10
C ALA A 16 1.16 -11.57 -8.71
N ASP A 17 1.77 -11.90 -9.83
CA ASP A 17 2.70 -10.99 -10.48
C ASP A 17 1.98 -9.76 -11.07
N GLU A 18 0.77 -9.94 -11.57
CA GLU A 18 -0.07 -8.83 -12.00
C GLU A 18 -0.40 -7.92 -10.82
N ASN A 19 -0.72 -8.51 -9.67
CA ASN A 19 -1.01 -7.76 -8.46
C ASN A 19 0.20 -6.93 -8.02
N GLU A 20 1.40 -7.49 -8.09
CA GLU A 20 2.61 -6.74 -7.79
C GLU A 20 2.80 -5.58 -8.78
N ALA A 21 2.62 -5.82 -10.07
CA ALA A 21 2.78 -4.79 -11.08
C ALA A 21 1.80 -3.62 -10.86
N LEU A 22 0.54 -3.92 -10.56
CA LEU A 22 -0.45 -2.88 -10.27
C LEU A 22 -0.10 -2.10 -9.01
N SER A 23 0.44 -2.78 -7.99
CA SER A 23 0.90 -2.14 -6.76
C SER A 23 2.08 -1.22 -7.04
N ARG A 24 3.06 -1.67 -7.84
CA ARG A 24 4.22 -0.84 -8.20
C ARG A 24 3.83 0.41 -8.95
N ALA A 25 2.75 0.36 -9.74
CA ALA A 25 2.24 1.55 -10.42
C ALA A 25 1.76 2.60 -9.42
N VAL A 26 1.18 2.18 -8.29
CA VAL A 26 0.78 3.11 -7.22
C VAL A 26 2.02 3.82 -6.66
N PHE A 27 3.09 3.07 -6.39
CA PHE A 27 4.34 3.66 -5.89
C PHE A 27 4.98 4.61 -6.90
N ALA A 28 4.93 4.28 -8.18
CA ALA A 28 5.45 5.16 -9.23
C ALA A 28 4.70 6.49 -9.25
N GLU A 29 3.39 6.45 -9.13
CA GLU A 29 2.58 7.67 -9.08
C GLU A 29 2.83 8.46 -7.80
N LEU A 30 3.01 7.79 -6.67
CA LEU A 30 3.37 8.46 -5.42
C LEU A 30 4.70 9.20 -5.54
N ARG A 31 5.70 8.59 -6.18
CA ARG A 31 7.00 9.23 -6.38
C ARG A 31 6.90 10.42 -7.32
N GLU A 32 6.03 10.37 -8.29
CA GLU A 32 5.80 11.48 -9.22
C GLU A 32 5.09 12.64 -8.53
N LYS A 33 4.00 12.37 -7.83
CA LYS A 33 3.14 13.39 -7.22
C LYS A 33 3.60 13.84 -5.85
N ARG A 34 4.32 13.00 -5.13
CA ARG A 34 4.87 13.28 -3.80
C ARG A 34 3.87 13.90 -2.83
N PRO A 35 2.71 13.26 -2.58
CA PRO A 35 1.78 13.79 -1.60
C PRO A 35 2.44 13.82 -0.22
N PRO A 36 2.31 14.93 0.53
CA PRO A 36 2.95 15.04 1.83
C PRO A 36 2.24 14.18 2.87
N GLY A 37 2.98 13.81 3.92
CA GLY A 37 2.39 13.18 5.09
C GLY A 37 2.00 11.73 4.93
N ILE A 38 2.65 11.01 4.01
CA ILE A 38 2.35 9.60 3.75
C ILE A 38 3.62 8.78 3.74
N ALA A 39 3.59 7.65 4.43
CA ALA A 39 4.60 6.61 4.32
C ALA A 39 3.91 5.32 3.91
N TYR A 40 4.47 4.60 2.95
CA TYR A 40 3.84 3.41 2.40
C TYR A 40 4.90 2.35 2.10
N THR A 41 4.64 1.12 2.50
CA THR A 41 5.52 -0.02 2.26
C THR A 41 4.69 -1.20 1.79
N LEU A 42 5.17 -1.88 0.75
CA LEU A 42 4.59 -3.12 0.26
C LEU A 42 5.59 -4.24 0.48
N CYS A 43 5.13 -5.32 1.08
CA CYS A 43 5.89 -6.54 1.27
C CYS A 43 5.18 -7.70 0.59
N ARG A 44 5.96 -8.62 0.04
CA ARG A 44 5.43 -9.83 -0.58
C ARG A 44 6.25 -11.04 -0.17
N THR A 45 5.55 -12.13 0.13
CA THR A 45 6.17 -13.44 0.27
C THR A 45 5.29 -14.47 -0.44
N GLY A 46 5.81 -15.08 -1.51
CA GLY A 46 4.99 -15.97 -2.36
C GLY A 46 3.83 -15.20 -2.97
N ASP A 47 2.62 -15.62 -2.67
CA ASP A 47 1.39 -14.96 -3.14
C ASP A 47 0.77 -14.06 -2.08
N ASP A 48 1.39 -13.94 -0.91
CA ASP A 48 0.91 -13.11 0.19
C ASP A 48 1.48 -11.71 0.08
N PHE A 49 0.60 -10.71 0.28
CA PHE A 49 0.95 -9.32 0.23
C PHE A 49 0.56 -8.62 1.52
N VAL A 50 1.44 -7.74 2.00
CA VAL A 50 1.16 -6.89 3.15
C VAL A 50 1.46 -5.45 2.76
N HIS A 51 0.48 -4.60 2.91
CA HIS A 51 0.62 -3.15 2.73
C HIS A 51 0.62 -2.49 4.09
N VAL A 52 1.61 -1.65 4.36
CA VAL A 52 1.66 -0.84 5.58
C VAL A 52 1.66 0.62 5.16
N PHE A 53 0.71 1.36 5.68
CA PHE A 53 0.44 2.72 5.25
C PHE A 53 0.28 3.59 6.47
N ILE A 54 1.07 4.66 6.56
CA ILE A 54 0.97 5.63 7.65
C ILE A 54 0.55 6.96 7.06
N ASN A 55 -0.55 7.49 7.56
CA ASN A 55 -1.02 8.81 7.21
C ASN A 55 -0.73 9.74 8.38
N PHE A 56 0.22 10.67 8.20
CA PHE A 56 0.61 11.62 9.21
C PHE A 56 -0.39 12.78 9.31
N ASN A 57 -1.21 12.97 8.28
CA ASN A 57 -2.26 13.98 8.22
C ASN A 57 -3.59 13.28 8.05
N ALA A 58 -4.21 12.87 9.16
CA ALA A 58 -5.42 12.05 9.11
C ALA A 58 -6.57 12.73 8.32
N ASP A 59 -6.58 14.06 8.27
CA ASP A 59 -7.60 14.80 7.54
C ASP A 59 -7.42 14.70 6.03
N GLU A 60 -6.26 14.28 5.56
CA GLU A 60 -5.95 14.12 4.14
C GLU A 60 -5.82 12.64 3.78
N SER A 61 -6.58 11.79 4.45
CA SER A 61 -6.49 10.33 4.29
C SER A 61 -6.83 9.84 2.88
N GLU A 62 -7.48 10.67 2.10
CA GLU A 62 -7.96 10.29 0.78
C GLU A 62 -6.90 10.38 -0.32
N SER A 63 -5.74 10.96 -0.03
CA SER A 63 -4.77 11.29 -1.08
C SER A 63 -4.27 10.09 -1.87
N VAL A 64 -4.10 8.91 -1.25
CA VAL A 64 -3.68 7.70 -1.98
C VAL A 64 -4.86 7.07 -2.71
N THR A 65 -6.02 6.99 -2.06
CA THR A 65 -7.20 6.36 -2.66
C THR A 65 -7.72 7.14 -3.86
N GLU A 66 -7.35 8.41 -3.99
CA GLU A 66 -7.73 9.25 -5.13
C GLU A 66 -6.83 9.05 -6.35
N LEU A 67 -5.67 8.40 -6.20
CA LEU A 67 -4.76 8.19 -7.32
C LEU A 67 -5.37 7.28 -8.38
N PRO A 68 -5.27 7.64 -9.67
CA PRO A 68 -5.74 6.75 -10.74
C PRO A 68 -5.14 5.36 -10.69
N SER A 69 -3.85 5.25 -10.35
CA SER A 69 -3.19 3.95 -10.20
C SER A 69 -3.77 3.12 -9.06
N PHE A 70 -4.14 3.78 -7.96
CA PHE A 70 -4.79 3.09 -6.85
C PHE A 70 -6.19 2.60 -7.24
N LYS A 71 -6.93 3.42 -7.95
CA LYS A 71 -8.25 3.02 -8.45
C LYS A 71 -8.15 1.83 -9.40
N ALA A 72 -7.16 1.82 -10.28
CA ALA A 72 -6.89 0.71 -11.18
C ALA A 72 -6.52 -0.56 -10.40
N PHE A 73 -5.69 -0.41 -9.36
CA PHE A 73 -5.32 -1.53 -8.49
C PHE A 73 -6.55 -2.13 -7.80
N SER A 74 -7.44 -1.27 -7.30
CA SER A 74 -8.61 -1.72 -6.53
C SER A 74 -9.74 -2.28 -7.38
N ALA A 75 -9.86 -1.83 -8.63
CA ALA A 75 -11.02 -2.10 -9.48
C ALA A 75 -11.28 -3.59 -9.68
N GLU A 76 -10.24 -4.40 -9.82
CA GLU A 76 -10.35 -5.84 -10.03
C GLU A 76 -9.77 -6.64 -8.86
N GLY A 77 -9.62 -6.00 -7.71
CA GLY A 77 -9.09 -6.67 -6.53
C GLY A 77 -9.82 -7.95 -6.18
N PRO A 78 -11.17 -7.94 -6.06
CA PRO A 78 -11.91 -9.15 -5.72
C PRO A 78 -11.66 -10.32 -6.67
N ASP A 79 -11.40 -10.05 -7.95
CA ASP A 79 -11.12 -11.10 -8.93
C ASP A 79 -9.69 -11.62 -8.83
N ARG A 80 -8.78 -10.80 -8.31
CA ARG A 80 -7.36 -11.10 -8.21
C ARG A 80 -7.00 -11.77 -6.89
N TRP A 81 -7.77 -11.53 -5.84
CA TRP A 81 -7.48 -12.02 -4.49
C TRP A 81 -8.28 -13.27 -4.18
N VAL A 82 -7.67 -14.15 -3.35
CA VAL A 82 -8.30 -15.40 -2.93
C VAL A 82 -9.53 -15.14 -2.07
N ALA A 83 -9.45 -14.10 -1.23
CA ALA A 83 -10.52 -13.72 -0.30
C ALA A 83 -10.42 -12.23 -0.05
N PRO A 84 -11.45 -11.60 0.56
CA PRO A 84 -11.37 -10.20 0.96
C PRO A 84 -10.17 -9.94 1.86
N PRO A 85 -9.50 -8.79 1.73
CA PRO A 85 -8.33 -8.49 2.55
C PRO A 85 -8.67 -8.29 4.02
N ASP A 86 -7.71 -8.64 4.87
CA ASP A 86 -7.74 -8.24 6.28
C ASP A 86 -7.22 -6.82 6.39
N VAL A 87 -8.02 -5.93 6.95
CA VAL A 87 -7.68 -4.51 7.09
C VAL A 87 -7.71 -4.12 8.55
N VAL A 88 -6.61 -3.53 9.01
CA VAL A 88 -6.50 -2.98 10.36
C VAL A 88 -6.23 -1.48 10.22
N ARG A 89 -7.07 -0.66 10.84
CA ARG A 89 -6.89 0.79 10.87
C ARG A 89 -6.89 1.26 12.31
N LEU A 90 -5.84 1.99 12.69
CA LEU A 90 -5.66 2.49 14.04
C LEU A 90 -5.37 3.98 14.00
N GLY A 91 -6.10 4.75 14.82
CA GLY A 91 -5.70 6.10 15.14
C GLY A 91 -4.53 6.05 16.10
N VAL A 92 -3.45 6.75 15.78
CA VAL A 92 -2.20 6.64 16.55
C VAL A 92 -1.53 8.00 16.69
N ASN A 93 -0.61 8.07 17.64
CA ASN A 93 0.39 9.14 17.66
C ASN A 93 1.72 8.50 17.25
N VAL A 94 2.25 8.93 16.11
CA VAL A 94 3.56 8.45 15.68
C VAL A 94 4.60 9.05 16.62
N VAL A 95 5.29 8.20 17.36
CA VAL A 95 6.27 8.64 18.36
C VAL A 95 7.59 8.97 17.69
N GLU A 96 8.00 8.14 16.76
CA GLU A 96 9.28 8.30 16.07
C GLU A 96 9.21 7.58 14.73
N ALA A 97 9.96 8.04 13.76
CA ALA A 97 10.00 7.41 12.44
C ALA A 97 11.40 7.47 11.86
N TYR A 98 11.82 6.39 11.26
CA TYR A 98 13.04 6.29 10.49
C TYR A 98 12.74 5.49 9.22
N SER A 99 13.22 5.94 8.10
CA SER A 99 13.03 5.21 6.85
C SER A 99 14.32 5.19 6.06
N ALA A 100 14.54 4.08 5.36
CA ALA A 100 15.67 3.96 4.46
C ALA A 100 15.38 4.81 3.22
N GLU A 101 16.28 5.72 2.90
CA GLU A 101 16.17 6.52 1.68
C GLU A 101 16.38 5.68 0.44
N ARG A 102 17.07 4.56 0.61
CA ARG A 102 17.44 3.71 -0.49
C ARG A 102 17.19 2.26 -0.07
N MET A 103 16.39 1.56 -0.84
CA MET A 103 16.17 0.14 -0.61
C MET A 103 17.33 -0.66 -1.16
N PRO A 104 17.76 -1.72 -0.46
CA PRO A 104 18.72 -2.64 -1.03
C PRO A 104 18.21 -3.22 -2.33
N ALA A 105 19.11 -3.54 -3.24
CA ALA A 105 18.74 -4.28 -4.42
C ALA A 105 18.09 -5.59 -3.96
N THR A 106 16.88 -5.82 -4.43
CA THR A 106 16.20 -7.04 -4.07
C THR A 106 16.82 -8.23 -4.74
N ALA A 107 16.96 -9.20 -3.93
CA ALA A 107 17.32 -10.50 -4.47
C ALA A 107 16.16 -11.04 -5.31
#